data_0bbf8c1b41ee8b63fc5ce8cbd942441e
#
_entry.id   0bbf8c1b41ee8b63fc5ce8cbd942441e
#
_cell.length_a   1.000
_cell.length_b   1.000
_cell.length_c   1.000
_cell.angle_alpha   90.00
_cell.angle_beta   90.00
_cell.angle_gamma   90.00
#
_symmetry.space_group_name_H-M   'P 1'
#
loop_
_entity.id
_entity.type
_entity.pdbx_description
1 polymer ?
#
loop_
_entity_poly.entity_id
_entity_poly.type
_entity_poly.pdbx_seq_one_letter_code
_entity_poly.pdbx_strand_id
1 'polypeptide(L)'
;MKWEAKMKTMLKMATGLVVFMSATLAQAQMKPADIAAAQSAFSANGCTNCHDASSRIVGPALKEIAARYKGKKVNAEVAKRIIDGSEGRWGDMAHPSNAALDPSDAALLARWILAGAP
;
A
#
# COMPACT_ATOMS: atom_id res chain seq x y z
N MET A 1 61.61 12.80 -23.51
CA MET A 1 60.65 13.30 -22.52
C MET A 1 59.36 13.83 -23.13
N LYS A 2 59.11 13.50 -24.39
CA LYS A 2 57.83 13.86 -25.02
C LYS A 2 56.62 12.99 -24.60
N TRP A 3 56.86 11.93 -23.88
CA TRP A 3 55.85 10.99 -23.44
C TRP A 3 55.16 11.40 -22.15
N GLU A 4 55.81 12.17 -21.27
CA GLU A 4 55.22 12.68 -20.04
C GLU A 4 54.10 13.73 -20.30
N ALA A 5 54.26 14.52 -21.36
CA ALA A 5 53.24 15.49 -21.74
C ALA A 5 51.94 14.82 -22.25
N LYS A 6 52.04 13.63 -22.88
CA LYS A 6 50.87 12.86 -23.35
C LYS A 6 50.11 12.21 -22.18
N MET A 7 50.78 11.81 -21.11
CA MET A 7 50.17 11.18 -19.97
C MET A 7 49.33 12.18 -19.14
N LYS A 8 49.79 13.43 -19.07
CA LYS A 8 49.07 14.48 -18.33
C LYS A 8 47.79 14.93 -19.02
N THR A 9 47.70 14.74 -20.34
CA THR A 9 46.48 15.13 -21.12
C THR A 9 45.39 14.06 -21.04
N MET A 10 45.74 12.78 -20.84
CA MET A 10 44.77 11.70 -20.73
C MET A 10 44.09 11.59 -19.35
N LEU A 11 44.66 12.20 -18.32
CA LEU A 11 44.09 12.13 -16.96
C LEU A 11 43.04 13.22 -16.67
N LYS A 12 42.78 14.10 -17.62
CA LYS A 12 41.80 15.20 -17.48
C LYS A 12 40.41 14.92 -18.07
N MET A 13 40.17 13.74 -18.64
CA MET A 13 38.88 13.44 -19.31
C MET A 13 38.04 12.36 -18.62
N ALA A 14 38.29 12.08 -17.35
CA ALA A 14 37.53 11.07 -16.59
C ALA A 14 36.81 11.66 -15.39
N THR A 15 36.30 12.89 -15.51
CA THR A 15 35.29 13.38 -14.56
C THR A 15 33.92 13.24 -15.21
N GLY A 16 33.55 11.99 -15.45
CA GLY A 16 32.17 11.63 -15.79
C GLY A 16 31.30 11.91 -14.59
N LEU A 17 30.47 12.93 -14.68
CA LEU A 17 29.39 13.24 -13.76
C LEU A 17 28.42 12.07 -13.78
N VAL A 18 28.58 11.11 -12.84
CA VAL A 18 27.56 10.07 -12.60
C VAL A 18 26.42 10.74 -11.89
N VAL A 19 25.46 11.22 -12.67
CA VAL A 19 24.16 11.65 -12.15
C VAL A 19 23.43 10.39 -11.74
N PHE A 20 23.48 10.06 -10.45
CA PHE A 20 22.56 9.09 -9.85
C PHE A 20 21.17 9.70 -9.96
N MET A 21 20.44 9.35 -11.02
CA MET A 21 19.00 9.51 -11.05
C MET A 21 18.42 8.57 -10.00
N SER A 22 18.32 9.05 -8.76
CA SER A 22 17.50 8.42 -7.74
C SER A 22 16.06 8.56 -8.21
N ALA A 23 15.55 7.56 -8.92
CA ALA A 23 14.13 7.40 -9.17
C ALA A 23 13.48 7.12 -7.81
N THR A 24 13.12 8.16 -7.09
CA THR A 24 12.18 8.04 -5.98
C THR A 24 10.89 7.54 -6.57
N LEU A 25 10.62 6.24 -6.37
CA LEU A 25 9.28 5.70 -6.57
C LEU A 25 8.37 6.45 -5.60
N ALA A 26 7.78 7.54 -6.07
CA ALA A 26 6.70 8.21 -5.36
C ALA A 26 5.56 7.17 -5.29
N GLN A 27 5.46 6.47 -4.17
CA GLN A 27 4.27 5.71 -3.86
C GLN A 27 3.12 6.72 -3.88
N ALA A 28 2.14 6.48 -4.74
CA ALA A 28 0.98 7.35 -4.85
C ALA A 28 0.27 7.35 -3.49
N GLN A 29 0.52 8.39 -2.68
CA GLN A 29 -0.14 8.57 -1.40
C GLN A 29 -1.62 8.86 -1.65
N MET A 30 -2.48 8.28 -0.84
CA MET A 30 -3.91 8.56 -0.89
C MET A 30 -4.14 10.05 -0.59
N LYS A 31 -5.09 10.65 -1.32
CA LYS A 31 -5.50 12.03 -1.06
C LYS A 31 -6.20 12.12 0.30
N PRO A 32 -6.05 13.22 1.05
CA PRO A 32 -6.74 13.40 2.33
C PRO A 32 -8.26 13.20 2.24
N ALA A 33 -8.89 13.62 1.14
CA ALA A 33 -10.32 13.41 0.91
C ALA A 33 -10.68 11.94 0.77
N ASP A 34 -9.83 11.13 0.11
CA ASP A 34 -10.05 9.68 -0.03
C ASP A 34 -9.87 8.97 1.31
N ILE A 35 -8.92 9.41 2.14
CA ILE A 35 -8.72 8.89 3.50
C ILE A 35 -9.97 9.16 4.35
N ALA A 36 -10.46 10.39 4.37
CA ALA A 36 -11.67 10.76 5.11
C ALA A 36 -12.91 9.98 4.65
N ALA A 37 -13.05 9.79 3.33
CA ALA A 37 -14.14 9.01 2.76
C ALA A 37 -14.02 7.51 3.14
N ALA A 38 -12.82 6.94 3.13
CA ALA A 38 -12.59 5.56 3.55
C ALA A 38 -12.90 5.35 5.04
N GLN A 39 -12.46 6.26 5.90
CA GLN A 39 -12.75 6.22 7.34
C GLN A 39 -14.27 6.30 7.62
N SER A 40 -14.96 7.18 6.88
CA SER A 40 -16.43 7.30 6.97
C SER A 40 -17.12 6.00 6.52
N ALA A 41 -16.74 5.46 5.36
CA ALA A 41 -17.28 4.19 4.86
C ALA A 41 -17.00 3.02 5.81
N PHE A 42 -15.82 2.96 6.40
CA PHE A 42 -15.43 1.95 7.39
C PHE A 42 -16.32 1.97 8.62
N SER A 43 -16.58 3.15 9.16
CA SER A 43 -17.45 3.32 10.33
C SER A 43 -18.92 3.05 10.00
N ALA A 44 -19.41 3.59 8.88
CA ALA A 44 -20.81 3.50 8.48
C ALA A 44 -21.25 2.05 8.15
N ASN A 45 -20.32 1.21 7.70
CA ASN A 45 -20.61 -0.18 7.34
C ASN A 45 -20.31 -1.20 8.46
N GLY A 46 -20.11 -0.76 9.70
CA GLY A 46 -19.94 -1.63 10.86
C GLY A 46 -18.60 -2.37 10.92
N CYS A 47 -17.62 -1.98 10.13
CA CYS A 47 -16.31 -2.63 10.11
C CYS A 47 -15.59 -2.50 11.47
N THR A 48 -15.85 -1.41 12.21
CA THR A 48 -15.32 -1.16 13.54
C THR A 48 -15.77 -2.16 14.59
N ASN A 49 -16.81 -2.94 14.34
CA ASN A 49 -17.26 -4.00 15.26
C ASN A 49 -16.23 -5.16 15.35
N CYS A 50 -15.46 -5.36 14.28
CA CYS A 50 -14.52 -6.47 14.19
C CYS A 50 -13.08 -6.05 13.94
N HIS A 51 -12.84 -4.84 13.49
CA HIS A 51 -11.50 -4.34 13.15
C HIS A 51 -11.17 -3.05 13.89
N ASP A 52 -9.92 -2.98 14.34
CA ASP A 52 -9.27 -1.78 14.83
C ASP A 52 -8.02 -1.51 13.98
N ALA A 53 -7.54 -0.27 13.99
CA ALA A 53 -6.39 0.12 13.17
C ALA A 53 -5.10 -0.65 13.55
N SER A 54 -4.86 -0.85 14.84
CA SER A 54 -3.60 -1.35 15.39
C SER A 54 -3.73 -2.60 16.25
N SER A 55 -4.93 -2.91 16.72
CA SER A 55 -5.20 -4.01 17.64
C SER A 55 -6.06 -5.08 16.98
N ARG A 56 -5.69 -6.33 17.20
CA ARG A 56 -6.55 -7.46 16.85
C ARG A 56 -7.67 -7.56 17.89
N ILE A 57 -8.91 -7.53 17.39
CA ILE A 57 -10.11 -7.77 18.20
C ILE A 57 -10.81 -9.04 17.72
N VAL A 58 -11.93 -8.93 17.03
CA VAL A 58 -12.56 -10.09 16.36
C VAL A 58 -11.78 -10.48 15.10
N GLY A 59 -11.51 -9.49 14.25
CA GLY A 59 -10.69 -9.64 13.05
C GLY A 59 -9.25 -9.13 13.24
N PRO A 60 -8.41 -9.28 12.21
CA PRO A 60 -7.06 -8.75 12.23
C PRO A 60 -7.06 -7.22 12.31
N ALA A 61 -6.02 -6.64 12.92
CA ALA A 61 -5.79 -5.21 12.83
C ALA A 61 -5.57 -4.79 11.37
N LEU A 62 -6.00 -3.58 11.00
CA LEU A 62 -5.82 -3.10 9.62
C LEU A 62 -4.34 -3.03 9.23
N LYS A 63 -3.47 -2.68 10.19
CA LYS A 63 -2.00 -2.70 9.98
C LYS A 63 -1.43 -4.09 9.77
N GLU A 64 -2.01 -5.13 10.38
CA GLU A 64 -1.62 -6.53 10.10
C GLU A 64 -1.97 -6.92 8.66
N ILE A 65 -3.14 -6.50 8.19
CA ILE A 65 -3.57 -6.75 6.81
C ILE A 65 -2.61 -6.07 5.83
N ALA A 66 -2.31 -4.80 6.06
CA ALA A 66 -1.36 -4.05 5.23
C ALA A 66 0.02 -4.70 5.21
N ALA A 67 0.54 -5.13 6.36
CA ALA A 67 1.83 -5.79 6.47
C ALA A 67 1.87 -7.12 5.70
N ARG A 68 0.82 -7.93 5.81
CA ARG A 68 0.71 -9.24 5.14
C ARG A 68 0.74 -9.11 3.61
N TYR A 69 0.13 -8.05 3.09
CA TYR A 69 0.01 -7.84 1.65
C TYR A 69 0.97 -6.80 1.09
N LYS A 70 1.94 -6.36 1.88
CA LYS A 70 2.94 -5.37 1.46
C LYS A 70 3.62 -5.78 0.16
N GLY A 71 3.63 -4.86 -0.82
CA GLY A 71 4.24 -5.07 -2.13
C GLY A 71 3.44 -5.97 -3.09
N LYS A 72 2.25 -6.44 -2.68
CA LYS A 72 1.37 -7.27 -3.52
C LYS A 72 0.29 -6.40 -4.16
N LYS A 73 -0.02 -6.67 -5.42
CA LYS A 73 -1.10 -5.98 -6.16
C LYS A 73 -2.42 -6.73 -5.96
N VAL A 74 -3.02 -6.59 -4.78
CA VAL A 74 -4.22 -7.34 -4.38
C VAL A 74 -5.44 -6.47 -4.08
N ASN A 75 -5.43 -5.21 -4.49
CA ASN A 75 -6.51 -4.26 -4.17
C ASN A 75 -7.88 -4.76 -4.62
N ALA A 76 -8.01 -5.20 -5.87
CA ALA A 76 -9.27 -5.72 -6.40
C ALA A 76 -9.72 -6.99 -5.68
N GLU A 77 -8.78 -7.86 -5.32
CA GLU A 77 -9.06 -9.10 -4.60
C GLU A 77 -9.52 -8.82 -3.16
N VAL A 78 -8.90 -7.86 -2.48
CA VAL A 78 -9.33 -7.43 -1.14
C VAL A 78 -10.70 -6.78 -1.21
N ALA A 79 -10.96 -5.89 -2.16
CA ALA A 79 -12.28 -5.29 -2.37
C ALA A 79 -13.36 -6.34 -2.60
N LYS A 80 -13.08 -7.34 -3.43
CA LYS A 80 -14.01 -8.45 -3.67
C LYS A 80 -14.31 -9.24 -2.38
N ARG A 81 -13.32 -9.51 -1.55
CA ARG A 81 -13.51 -10.22 -0.28
C ARG A 81 -14.30 -9.40 0.75
N ILE A 82 -14.21 -8.09 0.71
CA ILE A 82 -15.04 -7.21 1.55
C ILE A 82 -16.52 -7.38 1.19
N ILE A 83 -16.84 -7.48 -0.09
CA ILE A 83 -18.21 -7.67 -0.58
C ILE A 83 -18.71 -9.09 -0.37
N ASP A 84 -17.94 -10.07 -0.83
CA ASP A 84 -18.36 -11.47 -0.88
C ASP A 84 -18.16 -12.23 0.45
N GLY A 85 -17.31 -11.70 1.32
CA GLY A 85 -16.80 -12.45 2.47
C GLY A 85 -15.64 -13.36 2.11
N SER A 86 -15.06 -14.00 3.11
CA SER A 86 -13.97 -15.00 2.93
C SER A 86 -13.85 -15.89 4.15
N GLU A 87 -13.25 -17.09 3.96
CA GLU A 87 -12.99 -18.05 5.01
C GLU A 87 -11.53 -18.47 5.03
N GLY A 88 -11.05 -18.89 6.22
CA GLY A 88 -9.75 -19.53 6.39
C GLY A 88 -8.52 -18.65 6.13
N ARG A 89 -8.67 -17.34 5.99
CA ARG A 89 -7.55 -16.45 5.68
C ARG A 89 -6.86 -15.87 6.90
N TRP A 90 -7.61 -15.68 7.97
CA TRP A 90 -7.16 -15.04 9.19
C TRP A 90 -7.53 -15.82 10.46
N GLY A 91 -7.64 -17.13 10.34
CA GLY A 91 -8.08 -18.05 11.38
C GLY A 91 -9.43 -18.68 11.05
N ASP A 92 -10.09 -19.22 12.06
CA ASP A 92 -11.32 -20.00 11.90
C ASP A 92 -12.57 -19.13 11.69
N MET A 93 -12.51 -17.86 12.05
CA MET A 93 -13.64 -16.95 11.86
C MET A 93 -13.72 -16.47 10.41
N ALA A 94 -14.87 -16.73 9.79
CA ALA A 94 -15.15 -16.23 8.47
C ALA A 94 -15.38 -14.71 8.49
N HIS A 95 -14.88 -14.02 7.46
CA HIS A 95 -15.27 -12.64 7.19
C HIS A 95 -16.67 -12.64 6.56
N PRO A 96 -17.63 -11.92 7.13
CA PRO A 96 -19.00 -11.90 6.60
C PRO A 96 -19.05 -11.19 5.24
N SER A 97 -20.02 -11.56 4.42
CA SER A 97 -20.31 -10.80 3.22
C SER A 97 -20.95 -9.45 3.55
N ASN A 98 -20.70 -8.45 2.71
CA ASN A 98 -21.36 -7.14 2.75
C ASN A 98 -21.86 -6.79 1.36
N ALA A 99 -22.86 -7.53 0.91
CA ALA A 99 -23.39 -7.42 -0.45
C ALA A 99 -24.08 -6.07 -0.74
N ALA A 100 -24.44 -5.32 0.30
CA ALA A 100 -25.05 -3.99 0.16
C ALA A 100 -23.99 -2.87 0.00
N LEU A 101 -22.72 -3.16 0.23
CA LEU A 101 -21.65 -2.18 0.08
C LEU A 101 -21.45 -1.84 -1.39
N ASP A 102 -21.37 -0.55 -1.69
CA ASP A 102 -21.06 -0.10 -3.05
C ASP A 102 -19.65 -0.58 -3.47
N PRO A 103 -19.49 -1.12 -4.68
CA PRO A 103 -18.19 -1.58 -5.17
C PRO A 103 -17.10 -0.50 -5.17
N SER A 104 -17.47 0.77 -5.37
CA SER A 104 -16.52 1.89 -5.30
C SER A 104 -16.02 2.13 -3.87
N ASP A 105 -16.90 1.98 -2.87
CA ASP A 105 -16.52 2.07 -1.46
C ASP A 105 -15.65 0.89 -1.06
N ALA A 106 -15.94 -0.31 -1.53
CA ALA A 106 -15.11 -1.49 -1.30
C ALA A 106 -13.69 -1.31 -1.89
N ALA A 107 -13.59 -0.75 -3.09
CA ALA A 107 -12.31 -0.44 -3.72
C ALA A 107 -11.53 0.63 -2.95
N LEU A 108 -12.22 1.66 -2.47
CA LEU A 108 -11.65 2.72 -1.65
C LEU A 108 -11.13 2.17 -0.30
N LEU A 109 -11.94 1.36 0.38
CA LEU A 109 -11.57 0.69 1.62
C LEU A 109 -10.36 -0.22 1.43
N ALA A 110 -10.33 -1.01 0.37
CA ALA A 110 -9.18 -1.88 0.08
C ALA A 110 -7.89 -1.07 -0.08
N ARG A 111 -7.91 0.02 -0.83
CA ARG A 111 -6.75 0.92 -0.99
C ARG A 111 -6.30 1.51 0.35
N TRP A 112 -7.23 2.00 1.14
CA TRP A 112 -6.95 2.62 2.43
C TRP A 112 -6.37 1.61 3.43
N ILE A 113 -6.97 0.41 3.55
CA ILE A 113 -6.48 -0.66 4.42
C ILE A 113 -5.07 -1.08 4.02
N LEU A 114 -4.84 -1.32 2.72
CA LEU A 114 -3.54 -1.77 2.20
C LEU A 114 -2.46 -0.69 2.27
N ALA A 115 -2.83 0.58 2.37
CA ALA A 115 -1.93 1.69 2.66
C ALA A 115 -1.56 1.82 4.15
N GLY A 116 -2.10 0.98 5.01
CA GLY A 116 -1.86 1.00 6.46
C GLY A 116 -2.93 1.76 7.26
N ALA A 117 -4.05 2.07 6.65
CA ALA A 117 -5.18 2.79 7.25
C ALA A 117 -4.75 4.11 7.92
N PRO A 118 -4.09 5.00 7.15
CA PRO A 118 -3.59 6.26 7.67
C PRO A 118 -4.69 7.19 8.17
#